data_3f8161dfecab4c5771186544b956b77a
#
_entry.id   3f8161dfecab4c5771186544b956b77a
#
_cell.length_a   1.000
_cell.length_b   1.000
_cell.length_c   1.000
_cell.angle_alpha   90.00
_cell.angle_beta   90.00
_cell.angle_gamma   90.00
#
_symmetry.space_group_name_H-M   'P 1'
#
loop_
_entity.id
_entity.type
_entity.pdbx_description
1 polymer ?
#
loop_
_entity_poly.entity_id
_entity_poly.type
_entity_poly.pdbx_seq_one_letter_code
_entity_poly.pdbx_strand_id
1 'polypeptide(L)'
;MIYRTSLHILTLILSIFVCTLMLHSTVIAQTNDNVESLGDILNAPKDFDNNGKPLTSAIMANHYYETCASKKNMAFDEEETKILCGCNAAEMSEILTVQEFKDLDKNTKKGKEARGKSLAYAYAPCMKYVIEKKVKYDCYASNKLDDIVVGKRSLCKCVVDSFKRYFDSNATSIITRATHNNPMTMNPLEDFFIETNYRSQQAYIIKQCRFKFLYKRDNK
;
A
#
# COMPACT_ATOMS: atom_id res chain seq x y z
N MET A 1 42.82 -23.16 44.77
CA MET A 1 43.17 -22.69 43.40
C MET A 1 42.00 -22.62 42.42
N ILE A 2 40.82 -23.09 42.77
CA ILE A 2 39.65 -23.20 41.87
C ILE A 2 38.83 -21.89 41.70
N TYR A 3 38.89 -20.99 42.69
CA TYR A 3 38.12 -19.74 42.69
C TYR A 3 38.63 -18.64 41.74
N ARG A 4 39.89 -18.68 41.35
CA ARG A 4 40.47 -17.65 40.47
C ARG A 4 40.17 -17.85 39.00
N THR A 5 39.96 -19.08 38.58
CA THR A 5 39.62 -19.40 37.17
C THR A 5 38.16 -19.10 36.85
N SER A 6 37.25 -19.20 37.81
CA SER A 6 35.81 -18.92 37.62
C SER A 6 35.54 -17.42 37.38
N LEU A 7 36.29 -16.54 38.02
CA LEU A 7 36.12 -15.09 37.86
C LEU A 7 36.52 -14.59 36.47
N HIS A 8 37.59 -15.17 35.89
CA HIS A 8 38.05 -14.79 34.54
C HIS A 8 37.08 -15.27 33.44
N ILE A 9 36.46 -16.43 33.64
CA ILE A 9 35.44 -16.95 32.69
C ILE A 9 34.18 -16.07 32.72
N LEU A 10 33.74 -15.64 33.90
CA LEU A 10 32.58 -14.77 34.05
C LEU A 10 32.77 -13.39 33.39
N THR A 11 33.97 -12.80 33.54
CA THR A 11 34.30 -11.51 32.89
C THR A 11 34.39 -11.62 31.37
N LEU A 12 34.89 -12.75 30.86
CA LEU A 12 34.98 -12.99 29.41
C LEU A 12 33.61 -13.15 28.78
N ILE A 13 32.69 -13.88 29.42
CA ILE A 13 31.31 -14.05 28.98
C ILE A 13 30.57 -12.71 28.99
N LEU A 14 30.72 -11.89 30.02
CA LEU A 14 30.10 -10.58 30.12
C LEU A 14 30.62 -9.62 29.06
N SER A 15 31.88 -9.67 28.71
CA SER A 15 32.48 -8.85 27.65
C SER A 15 31.98 -9.22 26.28
N ILE A 16 31.79 -10.51 25.99
CA ILE A 16 31.21 -10.97 24.70
C ILE A 16 29.73 -10.55 24.56
N PHE A 17 28.98 -10.61 25.67
CA PHE A 17 27.57 -10.22 25.67
C PHE A 17 27.37 -8.70 25.45
N VAL A 18 28.22 -7.87 25.99
CA VAL A 18 28.20 -6.41 25.77
C VAL A 18 28.62 -6.08 24.34
N CYS A 19 29.59 -6.80 23.76
CA CYS A 19 30.03 -6.58 22.38
C CYS A 19 28.94 -6.98 21.36
N THR A 20 28.19 -8.06 21.63
CA THR A 20 27.05 -8.47 20.76
C THR A 20 25.87 -7.50 20.84
N LEU A 21 25.61 -6.91 22.01
CA LEU A 21 24.56 -5.88 22.16
C LEU A 21 24.91 -4.57 21.42
N MET A 22 26.20 -4.20 21.39
CA MET A 22 26.61 -2.98 20.65
C MET A 22 26.60 -3.17 19.13
N LEU A 23 26.76 -4.39 18.63
CA LEU A 23 26.69 -4.69 17.19
C LEU A 23 25.26 -4.74 16.65
N HIS A 24 24.24 -4.90 17.51
CA HIS A 24 22.84 -4.88 17.11
C HIS A 24 22.21 -3.48 17.06
N SER A 25 22.91 -2.47 17.57
CA SER A 25 22.41 -1.08 17.62
C SER A 25 22.73 -0.25 16.37
N THR A 26 23.47 -0.78 15.41
CA THR A 26 23.91 -0.03 14.21
C THR A 26 23.23 -0.45 12.91
N VAL A 27 22.21 -1.31 12.95
CA VAL A 27 21.51 -1.79 11.74
C VAL A 27 20.09 -1.17 11.58
N ILE A 28 19.68 -0.26 12.47
CA ILE A 28 18.35 0.39 12.37
C ILE A 28 18.48 1.85 11.93
N ALA A 29 19.37 2.16 11.01
CA ALA A 29 19.46 3.53 10.51
C ALA A 29 19.93 3.61 9.06
N GLN A 30 19.42 2.78 8.17
CA GLN A 30 19.53 3.01 6.73
C GLN A 30 18.44 2.26 5.96
N THR A 31 17.19 2.55 6.27
CA THR A 31 16.10 2.51 5.29
C THR A 31 15.68 3.96 5.08
N ASN A 32 16.62 4.73 4.63
CA ASN A 32 16.37 6.04 4.08
C ASN A 32 16.39 5.89 2.58
N ASP A 33 15.30 6.32 2.10
CA ASP A 33 15.25 7.62 1.46
C ASP A 33 15.42 7.51 -0.02
N ASN A 34 14.43 6.90 -0.63
CA ASN A 34 13.90 7.50 -1.84
C ASN A 34 12.38 7.49 -1.73
N VAL A 35 11.84 8.05 -0.66
CA VAL A 35 10.56 8.74 -0.74
C VAL A 35 10.89 10.02 -1.48
N GLU A 36 11.00 9.93 -2.81
CA GLU A 36 10.89 11.11 -3.65
C GLU A 36 9.67 11.86 -3.14
N SER A 37 9.91 13.04 -2.60
CA SER A 37 8.87 13.94 -2.12
C SER A 37 7.84 14.07 -3.23
N LEU A 38 6.55 14.14 -2.89
CA LEU A 38 5.52 14.53 -3.86
C LEU A 38 5.86 15.87 -4.52
N GLY A 39 6.74 16.69 -3.91
CA GLY A 39 7.32 17.89 -4.48
C GLY A 39 8.21 17.65 -5.69
N ASP A 40 8.94 16.52 -5.75
CA ASP A 40 9.66 16.13 -6.96
C ASP A 40 8.70 15.61 -8.04
N ILE A 41 7.51 15.17 -7.60
CA ILE A 41 6.42 14.77 -8.49
C ILE A 41 5.71 15.99 -9.08
N LEU A 42 5.51 17.00 -8.26
CA LEU A 42 4.87 18.25 -8.59
C LEU A 42 5.92 19.38 -8.54
N ASN A 43 6.95 19.32 -9.38
CA ASN A 43 7.74 20.52 -9.66
C ASN A 43 6.74 21.64 -9.97
N ALA A 44 6.39 22.44 -8.93
CA ALA A 44 5.20 23.25 -8.89
C ALA A 44 5.09 24.05 -10.20
N PRO A 45 4.16 23.68 -11.10
CA PRO A 45 4.06 24.38 -12.36
C PRO A 45 3.79 25.84 -12.00
N LYS A 46 4.49 26.74 -12.64
CA LYS A 46 4.15 28.17 -12.65
C LYS A 46 2.65 28.25 -12.95
N ASP A 47 1.98 29.33 -12.61
CA ASP A 47 0.53 29.50 -12.84
C ASP A 47 0.10 29.32 -14.31
N PHE A 48 1.06 29.04 -15.18
CA PHE A 48 0.92 28.79 -16.61
C PHE A 48 1.69 27.53 -17.00
N ASP A 49 1.15 26.78 -17.97
CA ASP A 49 1.85 25.67 -18.61
C ASP A 49 3.07 26.17 -19.43
N ASN A 50 3.86 25.25 -20.01
CA ASN A 50 5.02 25.59 -20.84
C ASN A 50 4.66 26.39 -22.09
N ASN A 51 3.38 26.48 -22.46
CA ASN A 51 2.85 27.23 -23.60
C ASN A 51 2.20 28.57 -23.19
N GLY A 52 2.33 28.97 -21.91
CA GLY A 52 1.75 30.18 -21.37
C GLY A 52 0.23 30.15 -21.19
N LYS A 53 -0.39 28.96 -21.20
CA LYS A 53 -1.80 28.80 -20.89
C LYS A 53 -2.01 28.64 -19.37
N PRO A 54 -3.12 29.18 -18.82
CA PRO A 54 -3.44 28.99 -17.41
C PRO A 54 -3.54 27.50 -17.05
N LEU A 55 -2.97 27.13 -15.91
CA LEU A 55 -3.11 25.77 -15.38
C LEU A 55 -4.56 25.47 -15.05
N THR A 56 -4.99 24.28 -15.43
CA THR A 56 -6.30 23.74 -15.08
C THR A 56 -6.16 22.48 -14.21
N SER A 57 -7.22 22.10 -13.49
CA SER A 57 -7.23 20.83 -12.74
C SER A 57 -6.93 19.64 -13.63
N ALA A 58 -7.38 19.64 -14.89
CA ALA A 58 -7.11 18.58 -15.85
C ALA A 58 -5.62 18.48 -16.21
N ILE A 59 -4.92 19.61 -16.40
CA ILE A 59 -3.47 19.63 -16.65
C ILE A 59 -2.71 19.09 -15.43
N MET A 60 -3.09 19.51 -14.23
CA MET A 60 -2.48 19.03 -12.99
C MET A 60 -2.73 17.53 -12.78
N ALA A 61 -3.92 17.05 -13.07
CA ALA A 61 -4.27 15.64 -12.99
C ALA A 61 -3.49 14.78 -14.00
N ASN A 62 -3.29 15.28 -15.23
CA ASN A 62 -2.45 14.59 -16.21
C ASN A 62 -0.99 14.48 -15.74
N HIS A 63 -0.43 15.54 -15.19
CA HIS A 63 0.91 15.52 -14.62
C HIS A 63 1.01 14.54 -13.44
N TYR A 64 0.00 14.51 -12.55
CA TYR A 64 -0.10 13.50 -11.50
C TYR A 64 -0.09 12.10 -12.09
N TYR A 65 -0.89 11.83 -13.14
CA TYR A 65 -0.94 10.53 -13.80
C TYR A 65 0.43 10.09 -14.31
N GLU A 66 1.09 10.94 -15.08
CA GLU A 66 2.40 10.62 -15.67
C GLU A 66 3.42 10.26 -14.60
N THR A 67 3.46 11.04 -13.52
CA THR A 67 4.39 10.80 -12.42
C THR A 67 4.03 9.56 -11.60
N CYS A 68 2.76 9.36 -11.31
CA CYS A 68 2.26 8.20 -10.59
C CYS A 68 2.53 6.91 -11.39
N ALA A 69 2.20 6.91 -12.69
CA ALA A 69 2.33 5.74 -13.56
C ALA A 69 3.79 5.37 -13.88
N SER A 70 4.72 6.34 -13.81
CA SER A 70 6.14 6.08 -14.04
C SER A 70 6.86 5.49 -12.82
N LYS A 71 6.28 5.59 -11.63
CA LYS A 71 6.86 5.06 -10.40
C LYS A 71 6.76 3.54 -10.34
N LYS A 72 7.87 2.92 -9.94
CA LYS A 72 7.85 1.49 -9.62
C LYS A 72 7.05 1.28 -8.34
N ASN A 73 5.99 0.49 -8.43
CA ASN A 73 5.18 0.09 -7.29
C ASN A 73 5.60 -1.31 -6.82
N MET A 74 5.71 -1.55 -5.51
CA MET A 74 6.11 -2.85 -4.96
C MET A 74 4.94 -3.82 -4.84
N ALA A 75 3.71 -3.32 -4.80
CA ALA A 75 2.50 -4.13 -4.62
C ALA A 75 1.79 -4.44 -5.94
N PHE A 76 1.97 -3.59 -6.95
CA PHE A 76 1.23 -3.64 -8.21
C PHE A 76 2.16 -3.78 -9.41
N ASP A 77 1.72 -4.49 -10.45
CA ASP A 77 2.38 -4.49 -11.74
C ASP A 77 2.18 -3.14 -12.47
N GLU A 78 2.85 -2.98 -13.62
CA GLU A 78 2.78 -1.73 -14.40
C GLU A 78 1.36 -1.42 -14.88
N GLU A 79 0.59 -2.42 -15.28
CA GLU A 79 -0.78 -2.25 -15.75
C GLU A 79 -1.73 -1.88 -14.60
N GLU A 80 -1.61 -2.55 -13.46
CA GLU A 80 -2.36 -2.24 -12.25
C GLU A 80 -2.06 -0.82 -11.75
N THR A 81 -0.77 -0.43 -11.79
CA THR A 81 -0.34 0.92 -11.43
C THR A 81 -0.96 1.96 -12.36
N LYS A 82 -0.91 1.75 -13.69
CA LYS A 82 -1.52 2.66 -14.66
C LYS A 82 -3.04 2.78 -14.48
N ILE A 83 -3.74 1.69 -14.20
CA ILE A 83 -5.18 1.69 -13.94
C ILE A 83 -5.50 2.53 -12.69
N LEU A 84 -4.77 2.30 -11.60
CA LEU A 84 -4.98 3.05 -10.36
C LEU A 84 -4.67 4.54 -10.52
N CYS A 85 -3.53 4.86 -11.11
CA CYS A 85 -3.10 6.23 -11.34
C CYS A 85 -4.04 6.98 -12.29
N GLY A 86 -4.50 6.31 -13.36
CA GLY A 86 -5.43 6.90 -14.33
C GLY A 86 -6.81 7.18 -13.72
N CYS A 87 -7.35 6.23 -12.96
CA CYS A 87 -8.59 6.45 -12.23
C CYS A 87 -8.45 7.61 -11.23
N ASN A 88 -7.38 7.61 -10.41
CA ASN A 88 -7.14 8.67 -9.44
C ASN A 88 -7.03 10.05 -10.12
N ALA A 89 -6.26 10.14 -11.21
CA ALA A 89 -6.10 11.39 -11.94
C ALA A 89 -7.46 11.92 -12.46
N ALA A 90 -8.28 11.03 -13.03
CA ALA A 90 -9.60 11.41 -13.52
C ALA A 90 -10.49 11.96 -12.39
N GLU A 91 -10.61 11.23 -11.29
CA GLU A 91 -11.42 11.67 -10.14
C GLU A 91 -10.85 12.94 -9.49
N MET A 92 -9.51 13.05 -9.36
CA MET A 92 -8.86 14.24 -8.82
C MET A 92 -9.13 15.48 -9.69
N SER A 93 -9.20 15.34 -11.01
CA SER A 93 -9.48 16.45 -11.92
C SER A 93 -10.86 17.09 -11.67
N GLU A 94 -11.81 16.29 -11.23
CA GLU A 94 -13.19 16.73 -10.93
C GLU A 94 -13.32 17.35 -9.53
N ILE A 95 -12.53 16.87 -8.56
CA ILE A 95 -12.74 17.25 -7.15
C ILE A 95 -11.72 18.27 -6.64
N LEU A 96 -10.51 18.32 -7.19
CA LEU A 96 -9.46 19.22 -6.71
C LEU A 96 -9.34 20.49 -7.56
N THR A 97 -9.16 21.61 -6.89
CA THR A 97 -8.73 22.87 -7.52
C THR A 97 -7.24 22.82 -7.83
N VAL A 98 -6.77 23.68 -8.73
CA VAL A 98 -5.34 23.87 -9.03
C VAL A 98 -4.53 24.15 -7.75
N GLN A 99 -5.09 24.93 -6.83
CA GLN A 99 -4.41 25.24 -5.57
C GLN A 99 -4.32 24.03 -4.65
N GLU A 100 -5.36 23.20 -4.58
CA GLU A 100 -5.33 21.95 -3.81
C GLU A 100 -4.32 20.95 -4.39
N PHE A 101 -4.18 20.86 -5.72
CA PHE A 101 -3.09 20.09 -6.34
C PHE A 101 -1.71 20.59 -5.90
N LYS A 102 -1.47 21.90 -5.90
CA LYS A 102 -0.20 22.51 -5.45
C LYS A 102 0.06 22.33 -3.95
N ASP A 103 -0.95 22.00 -3.18
CA ASP A 103 -0.84 21.80 -1.73
C ASP A 103 -0.68 20.32 -1.35
N LEU A 104 -0.86 19.35 -2.28
CA LEU A 104 -0.77 17.92 -1.99
C LEU A 104 0.56 17.49 -1.37
N ASP A 105 1.66 18.06 -1.79
CA ASP A 105 3.03 17.77 -1.33
C ASP A 105 3.43 18.51 -0.06
N LYS A 106 2.61 19.48 0.39
CA LYS A 106 2.95 20.35 1.51
C LYS A 106 2.51 19.74 2.84
N ASN A 107 3.41 19.72 3.83
CA ASN A 107 3.07 19.34 5.19
C ASN A 107 2.41 20.49 5.97
N THR A 108 1.40 21.10 5.39
CA THR A 108 0.57 22.16 5.97
C THR A 108 -0.84 21.66 6.26
N LYS A 109 -1.64 22.44 6.98
CA LYS A 109 -3.06 22.11 7.19
C LYS A 109 -3.80 21.97 5.86
N LYS A 110 -3.61 22.90 4.93
CA LYS A 110 -4.21 22.84 3.57
C LYS A 110 -3.74 21.62 2.79
N GLY A 111 -2.46 21.27 2.87
CA GLY A 111 -1.93 20.06 2.23
C GLY A 111 -2.54 18.78 2.80
N LYS A 112 -2.72 18.70 4.12
CA LYS A 112 -3.41 17.57 4.77
C LYS A 112 -4.88 17.47 4.34
N GLU A 113 -5.57 18.59 4.24
CA GLU A 113 -6.96 18.66 3.77
C GLU A 113 -7.07 18.22 2.30
N ALA A 114 -6.19 18.72 1.42
CA ALA A 114 -6.16 18.34 0.00
C ALA A 114 -5.87 16.83 -0.18
N ARG A 115 -4.88 16.27 0.54
CA ARG A 115 -4.61 14.82 0.53
C ARG A 115 -5.79 14.02 1.07
N GLY A 116 -6.38 14.42 2.19
CA GLY A 116 -7.56 13.77 2.75
C GLY A 116 -8.72 13.72 1.76
N LYS A 117 -8.98 14.83 1.07
CA LYS A 117 -9.99 14.95 0.02
C LYS A 117 -9.67 14.02 -1.16
N SER A 118 -8.44 14.03 -1.66
CA SER A 118 -7.98 13.14 -2.72
C SER A 118 -8.12 11.66 -2.34
N LEU A 119 -7.68 11.27 -1.15
CA LEU A 119 -7.75 9.88 -0.69
C LEU A 119 -9.19 9.40 -0.49
N ALA A 120 -10.08 10.25 0.04
CA ALA A 120 -11.46 9.88 0.30
C ALA A 120 -12.32 9.83 -0.97
N TYR A 121 -12.14 10.77 -1.88
CA TYR A 121 -13.06 10.97 -3.00
C TYR A 121 -12.50 10.56 -4.36
N ALA A 122 -11.17 10.46 -4.51
CA ALA A 122 -10.56 9.95 -5.73
C ALA A 122 -10.00 8.54 -5.54
N TYR A 123 -9.11 8.37 -4.56
CA TYR A 123 -8.39 7.11 -4.38
C TYR A 123 -9.30 5.97 -3.93
N ALA A 124 -10.16 6.18 -2.93
CA ALA A 124 -11.03 5.13 -2.40
C ALA A 124 -11.95 4.50 -3.46
N PRO A 125 -12.64 5.26 -4.33
CA PRO A 125 -13.42 4.69 -5.43
C PRO A 125 -12.59 3.88 -6.42
N CYS A 126 -11.33 4.27 -6.64
CA CYS A 126 -10.43 3.63 -7.60
C CYS A 126 -9.81 2.31 -7.11
N MET A 127 -9.75 2.10 -5.79
CA MET A 127 -9.19 0.89 -5.19
C MET A 127 -9.81 -0.40 -5.76
N LYS A 128 -11.12 -0.42 -6.02
CA LYS A 128 -11.85 -1.60 -6.50
C LYS A 128 -11.28 -2.19 -7.80
N TYR A 129 -10.76 -1.34 -8.69
CA TYR A 129 -10.29 -1.79 -10.01
C TYR A 129 -9.00 -2.61 -9.92
N VAL A 130 -8.07 -2.23 -9.06
CA VAL A 130 -6.80 -2.94 -8.88
C VAL A 130 -6.91 -4.11 -7.91
N ILE A 131 -7.78 -4.02 -6.90
CA ILE A 131 -8.01 -5.08 -5.92
C ILE A 131 -8.50 -6.35 -6.61
N GLU A 132 -9.47 -6.24 -7.50
CA GLU A 132 -10.01 -7.41 -8.21
C GLU A 132 -8.92 -8.14 -8.99
N LYS A 133 -8.11 -7.39 -9.77
CA LYS A 133 -7.04 -7.93 -10.58
C LYS A 133 -5.96 -8.56 -9.72
N LYS A 134 -5.45 -7.83 -8.72
CA LYS A 134 -4.39 -8.27 -7.80
C LYS A 134 -4.79 -9.53 -7.02
N VAL A 135 -5.95 -9.54 -6.38
CA VAL A 135 -6.42 -10.67 -5.59
C VAL A 135 -6.68 -11.90 -6.46
N LYS A 136 -7.21 -11.70 -7.67
CA LYS A 136 -7.40 -12.75 -8.65
C LYS A 136 -6.06 -13.37 -9.05
N TYR A 137 -5.10 -12.54 -9.42
CA TYR A 137 -3.75 -12.99 -9.78
C TYR A 137 -3.10 -13.80 -8.64
N ASP A 138 -3.07 -13.24 -7.42
CA ASP A 138 -2.47 -13.89 -6.25
C ASP A 138 -3.14 -15.24 -5.92
N CYS A 139 -4.47 -15.31 -6.08
CA CYS A 139 -5.20 -16.55 -5.86
C CYS A 139 -4.83 -17.63 -6.89
N TYR A 140 -4.77 -17.26 -8.18
CA TYR A 140 -4.43 -18.22 -9.23
C TYR A 140 -2.95 -18.62 -9.22
N ALA A 141 -2.06 -17.71 -8.83
CA ALA A 141 -0.61 -17.98 -8.70
C ALA A 141 -0.27 -18.87 -7.49
N SER A 142 -1.19 -19.03 -6.55
CA SER A 142 -0.94 -19.81 -5.34
C SER A 142 -0.98 -21.32 -5.60
N ASN A 143 0.17 -21.99 -5.53
CA ASN A 143 0.29 -23.46 -5.63
C ASN A 143 -0.36 -24.18 -4.43
N LYS A 144 -0.54 -23.50 -3.29
CA LYS A 144 -1.20 -24.05 -2.09
C LYS A 144 -2.69 -24.34 -2.30
N LEU A 145 -3.25 -23.96 -3.43
CA LEU A 145 -4.66 -24.11 -3.78
C LEU A 145 -4.90 -25.16 -4.86
N ASP A 146 -3.85 -25.82 -5.36
CA ASP A 146 -3.96 -26.80 -6.45
C ASP A 146 -4.62 -28.11 -6.03
N ASP A 147 -4.47 -28.53 -4.75
CA ASP A 147 -5.02 -29.78 -4.18
C ASP A 147 -6.48 -29.64 -3.69
N ILE A 148 -7.19 -28.59 -4.08
CA ILE A 148 -8.53 -28.34 -3.54
C ILE A 148 -9.60 -29.01 -4.39
N VAL A 149 -10.38 -29.90 -3.75
CA VAL A 149 -11.49 -30.65 -4.33
C VAL A 149 -12.57 -29.81 -5.02
N VAL A 150 -12.65 -28.54 -4.66
CA VAL A 150 -13.73 -27.60 -5.13
C VAL A 150 -13.44 -26.98 -6.50
N GLY A 151 -12.25 -27.16 -7.00
CA GLY A 151 -11.79 -26.46 -8.21
C GLY A 151 -11.34 -25.02 -7.94
N LYS A 152 -10.11 -24.73 -8.30
CA LYS A 152 -9.41 -23.44 -8.07
C LYS A 152 -10.21 -22.23 -8.56
N ARG A 153 -10.90 -22.38 -9.72
CA ARG A 153 -11.69 -21.28 -10.33
C ARG A 153 -12.81 -20.78 -9.41
N SER A 154 -13.62 -21.71 -8.87
CA SER A 154 -14.76 -21.36 -8.00
C SER A 154 -14.26 -20.75 -6.67
N LEU A 155 -13.18 -21.31 -6.12
CA LEU A 155 -12.56 -20.79 -4.91
C LEU A 155 -12.02 -19.39 -5.13
N CYS A 156 -11.26 -19.15 -6.19
CA CYS A 156 -10.69 -17.81 -6.48
C CYS A 156 -11.78 -16.78 -6.76
N LYS A 157 -12.89 -17.17 -7.44
CA LYS A 157 -14.04 -16.28 -7.57
C LYS A 157 -14.60 -15.88 -6.20
N CYS A 158 -14.81 -16.82 -5.29
CA CYS A 158 -15.27 -16.54 -3.93
C CYS A 158 -14.30 -15.61 -3.18
N VAL A 159 -13.01 -15.84 -3.31
CA VAL A 159 -11.95 -15.03 -2.66
C VAL A 159 -12.01 -13.59 -3.17
N VAL A 160 -12.06 -13.39 -4.48
CA VAL A 160 -12.18 -12.06 -5.11
C VAL A 160 -13.43 -11.32 -4.64
N ASP A 161 -14.60 -11.98 -4.72
CA ASP A 161 -15.87 -11.38 -4.30
C ASP A 161 -15.88 -11.03 -2.80
N SER A 162 -15.18 -11.80 -1.98
CA SER A 162 -15.07 -11.54 -0.55
C SER A 162 -14.10 -10.40 -0.23
N PHE A 163 -13.01 -10.28 -0.98
CA PHE A 163 -12.11 -9.15 -0.86
C PHE A 163 -12.77 -7.85 -1.29
N LYS A 164 -13.54 -7.84 -2.37
CA LYS A 164 -14.30 -6.66 -2.79
C LYS A 164 -15.19 -6.16 -1.65
N ARG A 165 -15.99 -7.04 -1.05
CA ARG A 165 -16.83 -6.67 0.12
C ARG A 165 -16.01 -6.19 1.31
N TYR A 166 -14.85 -6.83 1.57
CA TYR A 166 -13.97 -6.40 2.64
C TYR A 166 -13.48 -4.96 2.42
N PHE A 167 -13.03 -4.63 1.21
CA PHE A 167 -12.58 -3.28 0.88
C PHE A 167 -13.72 -2.27 0.89
N ASP A 168 -14.89 -2.60 0.35
CA ASP A 168 -16.07 -1.73 0.39
C ASP A 168 -16.41 -1.33 1.84
N SER A 169 -16.25 -2.28 2.79
CA SER A 169 -16.55 -2.02 4.21
C SER A 169 -15.40 -1.38 4.98
N ASN A 170 -14.15 -1.49 4.52
CA ASN A 170 -12.95 -1.11 5.28
C ASN A 170 -12.06 -0.06 4.60
N ALA A 171 -12.44 0.47 3.44
CA ALA A 171 -11.64 1.44 2.69
C ALA A 171 -11.19 2.62 3.56
N THR A 172 -12.11 3.23 4.30
CA THR A 172 -11.81 4.34 5.23
C THR A 172 -10.80 3.92 6.29
N SER A 173 -10.93 2.73 6.88
CA SER A 173 -10.01 2.24 7.91
C SER A 173 -8.61 1.99 7.34
N ILE A 174 -8.51 1.46 6.12
CA ILE A 174 -7.23 1.23 5.43
C ILE A 174 -6.54 2.56 5.17
N ILE A 175 -7.26 3.54 4.60
CA ILE A 175 -6.74 4.89 4.34
C ILE A 175 -6.31 5.56 5.65
N THR A 176 -7.15 5.53 6.69
CA THR A 176 -6.84 6.15 7.97
C THR A 176 -5.58 5.56 8.60
N ARG A 177 -5.42 4.24 8.54
CA ARG A 177 -4.22 3.58 9.08
C ARG A 177 -2.97 3.98 8.30
N ALA A 178 -3.03 3.93 6.97
CA ALA A 178 -1.90 4.31 6.12
C ALA A 178 -1.50 5.78 6.35
N THR A 179 -2.47 6.69 6.41
CA THR A 179 -2.21 8.12 6.68
C THR A 179 -1.74 8.40 8.10
N HIS A 180 -2.11 7.55 9.08
CA HIS A 180 -1.57 7.64 10.43
C HIS A 180 -0.09 7.26 10.46
N ASN A 181 0.28 6.17 9.76
CA ASN A 181 1.65 5.69 9.69
C ASN A 181 2.53 6.60 8.82
N ASN A 182 1.99 7.08 7.71
CA ASN A 182 2.65 8.00 6.80
C ASN A 182 1.67 9.12 6.39
N PRO A 183 1.70 10.28 7.05
CA PRO A 183 0.80 11.41 6.75
C PRO A 183 0.95 11.99 5.34
N MET A 184 2.02 11.64 4.63
CA MET A 184 2.29 12.08 3.27
C MET A 184 1.92 11.03 2.22
N THR A 185 1.45 9.84 2.63
CA THR A 185 1.10 8.78 1.67
C THR A 185 -0.02 9.21 0.73
N MET A 186 0.17 8.88 -0.53
CA MET A 186 -0.85 8.99 -1.58
C MET A 186 -1.23 7.60 -2.15
N ASN A 187 -0.68 6.53 -1.58
CA ASN A 187 -0.91 5.15 -2.03
C ASN A 187 -1.18 4.19 -0.85
N PRO A 188 -2.30 4.34 -0.13
CA PRO A 188 -2.64 3.50 1.02
C PRO A 188 -2.76 2.00 0.72
N LEU A 189 -3.07 1.63 -0.52
CA LEU A 189 -3.17 0.22 -0.93
C LEU A 189 -1.81 -0.45 -1.00
N GLU A 190 -0.77 0.25 -1.44
CA GLU A 190 0.58 -0.29 -1.46
C GLU A 190 1.00 -0.72 -0.06
N ASP A 191 0.83 0.17 0.92
CA ASP A 191 1.10 -0.13 2.32
C ASP A 191 0.31 -1.35 2.79
N PHE A 192 -0.99 -1.43 2.45
CA PHE A 192 -1.83 -2.57 2.83
C PHE A 192 -1.35 -3.90 2.24
N PHE A 193 -0.97 -3.94 0.95
CA PHE A 193 -0.58 -5.18 0.27
C PHE A 193 0.82 -5.67 0.66
N ILE A 194 1.71 -4.77 1.08
CA ILE A 194 3.06 -5.09 1.56
C ILE A 194 3.01 -5.62 3.00
N GLU A 195 2.10 -5.11 3.81
CA GLU A 195 1.98 -5.47 5.22
C GLU A 195 1.48 -6.90 5.46
N THR A 196 1.79 -7.42 6.63
CA THR A 196 1.30 -8.72 7.16
C THR A 196 -0.23 -8.80 7.18
N ASN A 197 -0.91 -7.66 7.25
CA ASN A 197 -2.37 -7.55 7.28
C ASN A 197 -3.04 -8.14 6.04
N TYR A 198 -2.49 -7.89 4.83
CA TYR A 198 -3.04 -8.49 3.61
C TYR A 198 -2.98 -10.02 3.65
N ARG A 199 -1.83 -10.58 4.02
CA ARG A 199 -1.62 -12.03 4.07
C ARG A 199 -2.55 -12.70 5.08
N SER A 200 -2.72 -12.10 6.24
CA SER A 200 -3.63 -12.59 7.29
C SER A 200 -5.08 -12.55 6.81
N GLN A 201 -5.50 -11.46 6.20
CA GLN A 201 -6.84 -11.31 5.65
C GLN A 201 -7.09 -12.28 4.49
N GLN A 202 -6.09 -12.49 3.63
CA GLN A 202 -6.15 -13.45 2.53
C GLN A 202 -6.34 -14.88 3.07
N ALA A 203 -5.55 -15.28 4.05
CA ALA A 203 -5.66 -16.61 4.67
C ALA A 203 -7.04 -16.81 5.30
N TYR A 204 -7.56 -15.80 6.01
CA TYR A 204 -8.89 -15.84 6.60
C TYR A 204 -9.99 -15.99 5.53
N ILE A 205 -9.97 -15.18 4.48
CA ILE A 205 -10.97 -15.22 3.40
C ILE A 205 -10.92 -16.56 2.65
N ILE A 206 -9.71 -17.08 2.34
CA ILE A 206 -9.55 -18.38 1.72
C ILE A 206 -10.19 -19.48 2.59
N LYS A 207 -9.95 -19.45 3.90
CA LYS A 207 -10.55 -20.39 4.84
C LYS A 207 -12.08 -20.31 4.80
N GLN A 208 -12.66 -19.12 4.85
CA GLN A 208 -14.12 -18.92 4.76
C GLN A 208 -14.69 -19.45 3.43
N CYS A 209 -14.02 -19.16 2.31
CA CYS A 209 -14.45 -19.65 1.01
C CYS A 209 -14.39 -21.18 0.92
N ARG A 210 -13.35 -21.83 1.47
CA ARG A 210 -13.26 -23.29 1.54
C ARG A 210 -14.43 -23.89 2.32
N PHE A 211 -14.72 -23.37 3.52
CA PHE A 211 -15.83 -23.84 4.34
C PHE A 211 -17.17 -23.72 3.62
N LYS A 212 -17.42 -22.60 2.95
CA LYS A 212 -18.66 -22.39 2.17
C LYS A 212 -18.89 -23.46 1.11
N PHE A 213 -17.85 -23.98 0.49
CA PHE A 213 -17.97 -25.03 -0.53
C PHE A 213 -18.06 -26.43 0.07
N LEU A 214 -17.43 -26.71 1.19
CA LEU A 214 -17.51 -27.99 1.88
C LEU A 214 -18.92 -28.22 2.43
N TYR A 215 -19.50 -27.25 3.14
CA TYR A 215 -20.83 -27.40 3.76
C TYR A 215 -22.01 -27.29 2.78
N LYS A 216 -21.85 -26.70 1.59
CA LYS A 216 -22.91 -26.73 0.56
C LYS A 216 -23.06 -28.10 -0.09
N ARG A 217 -22.09 -28.98 0.03
CA ARG A 217 -22.09 -30.31 -0.58
C ARG A 217 -22.92 -31.30 0.21
N ASP A 218 -23.07 -31.08 1.51
CA ASP A 218 -23.79 -32.02 2.42
C ASP A 218 -25.29 -31.77 2.47
N ASN A 219 -25.80 -30.70 1.81
CA ASN A 219 -27.23 -30.33 1.78
C ASN A 219 -27.89 -30.61 0.41
N LYS A 220 -27.34 -31.50 -0.39
CA LYS A 220 -27.94 -32.07 -1.60
C LYS A 220 -28.01 -33.60 -1.46
#